data_1cf6b285e8fe064d85b4e420ce4df85c
#
_entry.id   1cf6b285e8fe064d85b4e420ce4df85c
#
_cell.length_a   1.000
_cell.length_b   1.000
_cell.length_c   1.000
_cell.angle_alpha   90.00
_cell.angle_beta   90.00
_cell.angle_gamma   90.00
#
_symmetry.space_group_name_H-M   'P 1'
#
loop_
_entity.id
_entity.type
_entity.pdbx_description
1 polymer ?
#
loop_
_entity_poly.entity_id
_entity_poly.type
_entity_poly.pdbx_seq_one_letter_code
_entity_poly.pdbx_strand_id
1 'polypeptide(L)'
;MFMLYHGWKSSASRRVRLCLAEKGIKYESHIIDLARGEHHSPEYLARNPNGVIPLLILPDGRSLYESSTINEYLDETYPEPPLRPGDPYLRAEMRNWVRYVDERIGNLIVFNWKHGIAQVAAKLSDAELAERIRKIPSKERQEAWMRAARKPYTPEEEGEARRKLVLMLDKMEASLKDGDWLVGDRYSLADIGIVPFVKRIDEEIAPDEVTAGKHPRVFAWWQAVQARPAFAEARIRPFTEP
;
A
#
# COMPACT_ATOMS: atom_id res chain seq x y z
N MET A 1 -20.84 7.06 -10.23
CA MET A 1 -20.14 5.85 -9.70
C MET A 1 -18.67 6.20 -9.54
N PHE A 2 -17.98 5.68 -8.53
CA PHE A 2 -16.53 5.83 -8.38
C PHE A 2 -15.79 5.07 -9.48
N MET A 3 -14.64 5.63 -9.95
CA MET A 3 -13.69 4.90 -10.80
C MET A 3 -12.35 4.85 -10.07
N LEU A 4 -11.79 3.67 -9.90
CA LEU A 4 -10.50 3.46 -9.22
C LEU A 4 -9.44 3.04 -10.23
N TYR A 5 -8.46 3.90 -10.44
CA TYR A 5 -7.24 3.59 -11.18
C TYR A 5 -6.22 2.97 -10.22
N HIS A 6 -5.86 1.73 -10.45
CA HIS A 6 -5.07 0.96 -9.48
C HIS A 6 -4.26 -0.16 -10.11
N GLY A 7 -3.41 -0.80 -9.30
CA GLY A 7 -2.72 -2.05 -9.65
C GLY A 7 -2.99 -3.13 -8.61
N TRP A 8 -3.20 -4.37 -9.04
CA TRP A 8 -3.50 -5.48 -8.14
C TRP A 8 -2.40 -5.70 -7.09
N LYS A 9 -1.14 -5.56 -7.48
CA LYS A 9 0.05 -5.77 -6.62
C LYS A 9 0.45 -4.52 -5.82
N SER A 10 -0.10 -3.35 -6.13
CA SER A 10 0.23 -2.11 -5.42
C SER A 10 -0.28 -2.12 -3.99
N SER A 11 0.62 -2.00 -3.01
CA SER A 11 0.28 -1.92 -1.58
C SER A 11 -0.65 -0.75 -1.28
N ALA A 12 -0.40 0.41 -1.87
CA ALA A 12 -1.26 1.59 -1.71
C ALA A 12 -2.67 1.36 -2.31
N SER A 13 -2.75 0.72 -3.49
CA SER A 13 -4.04 0.38 -4.09
C SER A 13 -4.81 -0.67 -3.28
N ARG A 14 -4.12 -1.62 -2.66
CA ARG A 14 -4.73 -2.62 -1.77
C ARG A 14 -5.44 -1.98 -0.59
N ARG A 15 -4.87 -0.91 0.00
CA ARG A 15 -5.52 -0.15 1.09
C ARG A 15 -6.86 0.42 0.65
N VAL A 16 -6.92 1.05 -0.53
CA VAL A 16 -8.15 1.67 -1.03
C VAL A 16 -9.20 0.62 -1.39
N ARG A 17 -8.79 -0.47 -2.05
CA ARG A 17 -9.72 -1.58 -2.33
C ARG A 17 -10.28 -2.18 -1.05
N LEU A 18 -9.45 -2.35 -0.03
CA LEU A 18 -9.90 -2.88 1.27
C LEU A 18 -10.88 -1.93 1.95
N CYS A 19 -10.60 -0.64 1.95
CA CYS A 19 -11.52 0.38 2.50
C CYS A 19 -12.86 0.39 1.75
N LEU A 20 -12.84 0.36 0.42
CA LEU A 20 -14.06 0.28 -0.41
C LEU A 20 -14.88 -0.98 -0.11
N ALA A 21 -14.22 -2.14 0.04
CA ALA A 21 -14.87 -3.40 0.40
C ALA A 21 -15.47 -3.36 1.81
N GLU A 22 -14.74 -2.84 2.81
CA GLU A 22 -15.26 -2.67 4.17
C GLU A 22 -16.49 -1.75 4.23
N LYS A 23 -16.55 -0.76 3.35
CA LYS A 23 -17.67 0.17 3.20
C LYS A 23 -18.80 -0.36 2.31
N GLY A 24 -18.63 -1.50 1.65
CA GLY A 24 -19.58 -2.00 0.66
C GLY A 24 -19.75 -1.08 -0.56
N ILE A 25 -18.75 -0.24 -0.85
CA ILE A 25 -18.79 0.75 -1.95
C ILE A 25 -18.33 0.12 -3.25
N LYS A 26 -19.21 0.09 -4.23
CA LYS A 26 -18.90 -0.38 -5.58
C LYS A 26 -18.16 0.68 -6.39
N TYR A 27 -17.23 0.24 -7.21
CA TYR A 27 -16.44 1.10 -8.10
C TYR A 27 -16.16 0.42 -9.44
N GLU A 28 -15.90 1.21 -10.45
CA GLU A 28 -15.37 0.77 -11.73
C GLU A 28 -13.84 0.63 -11.60
N SER A 29 -13.31 -0.54 -11.96
CA SER A 29 -11.89 -0.88 -11.81
C SER A 29 -11.14 -0.58 -13.11
N HIS A 30 -10.15 0.33 -13.04
CA HIS A 30 -9.22 0.67 -14.12
C HIS A 30 -7.80 0.23 -13.73
N ILE A 31 -7.34 -0.87 -14.33
CA ILE A 31 -6.00 -1.38 -14.08
C ILE A 31 -4.97 -0.53 -14.83
N ILE A 32 -3.94 -0.11 -14.11
CA ILE A 32 -2.82 0.65 -14.65
C ILE A 32 -1.59 -0.27 -14.79
N ASP A 33 -1.07 -0.38 -16.00
CA ASP A 33 0.19 -1.06 -16.26
C ASP A 33 1.38 -0.16 -15.88
N LEU A 34 1.89 -0.39 -14.66
CA LEU A 34 3.06 0.34 -14.16
C LEU A 34 4.32 0.05 -14.97
N ALA A 35 4.43 -1.16 -15.54
CA ALA A 35 5.58 -1.55 -16.33
C ALA A 35 5.62 -0.79 -17.66
N ARG A 36 4.47 -0.51 -18.27
CA ARG A 36 4.34 0.35 -19.45
C ARG A 36 4.39 1.85 -19.13
N GLY A 37 4.25 2.24 -17.86
CA GLY A 37 4.28 3.65 -17.46
C GLY A 37 2.98 4.41 -17.77
N GLU A 38 1.84 3.75 -17.83
CA GLU A 38 0.54 4.38 -18.11
C GLU A 38 0.21 5.49 -17.11
N HIS A 39 0.67 5.37 -15.85
CA HIS A 39 0.56 6.39 -14.80
C HIS A 39 1.41 7.65 -15.04
N HIS A 40 2.19 7.69 -16.10
CA HIS A 40 2.98 8.85 -16.53
C HIS A 40 2.49 9.41 -17.87
N SER A 41 1.33 8.97 -18.37
CA SER A 41 0.69 9.59 -19.53
C SER A 41 0.20 11.00 -19.20
N PRO A 42 0.16 11.92 -20.19
CA PRO A 42 -0.36 13.28 -19.94
C PRO A 42 -1.77 13.30 -19.36
N GLU A 43 -2.65 12.40 -19.81
CA GLU A 43 -4.02 12.26 -19.36
C GLU A 43 -4.10 11.83 -17.89
N TYR A 44 -3.22 10.91 -17.47
CA TYR A 44 -3.16 10.47 -16.08
C TYR A 44 -2.56 11.57 -15.19
N LEU A 45 -1.47 12.20 -15.62
CA LEU A 45 -0.79 13.27 -14.87
C LEU A 45 -1.67 14.51 -14.69
N ALA A 46 -2.57 14.80 -15.61
CA ALA A 46 -3.56 15.87 -15.47
C ALA A 46 -4.54 15.61 -14.30
N ARG A 47 -4.76 14.34 -13.93
CA ARG A 47 -5.64 13.92 -12.83
C ARG A 47 -4.89 13.66 -11.52
N ASN A 48 -3.67 13.12 -11.62
CA ASN A 48 -2.77 12.87 -10.51
C ASN A 48 -1.34 13.31 -10.87
N PRO A 49 -0.96 14.56 -10.53
CA PRO A 49 0.34 15.10 -10.88
C PRO A 49 1.52 14.36 -10.23
N ASN A 50 1.28 13.55 -9.20
CA ASN A 50 2.31 12.72 -8.58
C ASN A 50 2.69 11.50 -9.44
N GLY A 51 1.90 11.16 -10.47
CA GLY A 51 2.17 10.03 -11.34
C GLY A 51 2.26 8.70 -10.57
N VAL A 52 1.32 8.47 -9.67
CA VAL A 52 1.27 7.28 -8.81
C VAL A 52 -0.14 6.70 -8.76
N ILE A 53 -0.26 5.44 -8.34
CA ILE A 53 -1.52 4.80 -8.03
C ILE A 53 -1.62 4.56 -6.50
N PRO A 54 -2.84 4.55 -5.93
CA PRO A 54 -4.15 4.69 -6.57
C PRO A 54 -4.54 6.13 -6.91
N LEU A 55 -5.49 6.25 -7.83
CA LEU A 55 -6.23 7.47 -8.11
C LEU A 55 -7.74 7.12 -8.09
N LEU A 56 -8.52 7.85 -7.31
CA LEU A 56 -9.97 7.71 -7.23
C LEU A 56 -10.64 8.89 -7.93
N ILE A 57 -11.49 8.60 -8.91
CA ILE A 57 -12.38 9.60 -9.51
C ILE A 57 -13.73 9.50 -8.82
N LEU A 58 -14.19 10.63 -8.30
CA LEU A 58 -15.46 10.77 -7.62
C LEU A 58 -16.63 10.78 -8.63
N PRO A 59 -17.88 10.52 -8.20
CA PRO A 59 -19.04 10.56 -9.08
C PRO A 59 -19.27 11.90 -9.79
N ASP A 60 -18.75 12.99 -9.25
CA ASP A 60 -18.81 14.36 -9.82
C ASP A 60 -17.60 14.70 -10.73
N GLY A 61 -16.70 13.73 -10.96
CA GLY A 61 -15.52 13.88 -11.82
C GLY A 61 -14.27 14.41 -11.14
N ARG A 62 -14.32 14.84 -9.88
CA ARG A 62 -13.12 15.26 -9.12
C ARG A 62 -12.18 14.09 -8.85
N SER A 63 -10.90 14.38 -8.78
CA SER A 63 -9.84 13.42 -8.54
C SER A 63 -9.34 13.47 -7.10
N LEU A 64 -9.12 12.30 -6.49
CA LEU A 64 -8.42 12.14 -5.21
C LEU A 64 -7.27 11.16 -5.38
N TYR A 65 -6.13 11.47 -4.81
CA TYR A 65 -4.94 10.63 -4.75
C TYR A 65 -4.39 10.59 -3.32
N GLU A 66 -3.34 9.81 -3.07
CA GLU A 66 -2.85 9.35 -1.76
C GLU A 66 -3.84 8.41 -1.06
N SER A 67 -3.42 7.15 -0.88
CA SER A 67 -4.29 6.08 -0.38
C SER A 67 -4.88 6.34 1.01
N SER A 68 -4.11 6.96 1.89
CA SER A 68 -4.55 7.36 3.23
C SER A 68 -5.61 8.45 3.18
N THR A 69 -5.40 9.48 2.34
CA THR A 69 -6.37 10.56 2.12
C THR A 69 -7.67 10.05 1.49
N ILE A 70 -7.56 9.16 0.49
CA ILE A 70 -8.72 8.52 -0.13
C ILE A 70 -9.54 7.76 0.92
N ASN A 71 -8.87 7.00 1.79
CA ASN A 71 -9.55 6.20 2.80
C ASN A 71 -10.24 7.08 3.86
N GLU A 72 -9.61 8.18 4.31
CA GLU A 72 -10.27 9.13 5.21
C GLU A 72 -11.48 9.77 4.55
N TYR A 73 -11.38 10.21 3.28
CA TYR A 73 -12.50 10.77 2.53
C TYR A 73 -13.67 9.77 2.42
N LEU A 74 -13.38 8.51 2.11
CA LEU A 74 -14.42 7.47 2.01
C LEU A 74 -15.12 7.26 3.34
N ASP A 75 -14.38 7.22 4.46
CA ASP A 75 -14.96 7.04 5.78
C ASP A 75 -15.72 8.27 6.27
N GLU A 76 -15.30 9.48 5.89
CA GLU A 76 -16.03 10.73 6.20
C GLU A 76 -17.33 10.86 5.42
N THR A 77 -17.30 10.48 4.14
CA THR A 77 -18.45 10.60 3.24
C THR A 77 -19.48 9.50 3.45
N TYR A 78 -19.02 8.31 3.81
CA TYR A 78 -19.84 7.12 4.09
C TYR A 78 -19.52 6.62 5.50
N PRO A 79 -20.11 7.22 6.56
CA PRO A 79 -19.70 6.96 7.95
C PRO A 79 -19.98 5.54 8.43
N GLU A 80 -20.85 4.78 7.77
CA GLU A 80 -21.23 3.42 8.17
C GLU A 80 -20.71 2.36 7.17
N PRO A 81 -20.16 1.25 7.67
CA PRO A 81 -19.67 1.05 9.05
C PRO A 81 -18.47 1.96 9.35
N PRO A 82 -18.31 2.47 10.61
CA PRO A 82 -17.23 3.39 10.93
C PRO A 82 -15.86 2.69 10.91
N LEU A 83 -14.90 3.30 10.22
CA LEU A 83 -13.50 2.84 10.15
C LEU A 83 -12.54 3.78 10.88
N ARG A 84 -13.07 4.75 11.62
CA ARG A 84 -12.32 5.61 12.53
C ARG A 84 -13.00 5.65 13.90
N PRO A 85 -12.20 5.74 14.98
CA PRO A 85 -12.72 5.84 16.33
C PRO A 85 -13.60 7.07 16.53
N GLY A 86 -14.65 6.94 17.35
CA GLY A 86 -15.48 8.07 17.77
C GLY A 86 -14.74 9.05 18.69
N ASP A 87 -13.85 8.54 19.53
CA ASP A 87 -13.02 9.35 20.42
C ASP A 87 -11.96 10.14 19.66
N PRO A 88 -11.82 11.47 19.88
CA PRO A 88 -10.85 12.30 19.17
C PRO A 88 -9.39 11.91 19.42
N TYR A 89 -9.04 11.43 20.63
CA TYR A 89 -7.70 11.00 20.96
C TYR A 89 -7.34 9.72 20.18
N LEU A 90 -8.23 8.73 20.18
CA LEU A 90 -8.04 7.50 19.41
C LEU A 90 -7.99 7.77 17.90
N ARG A 91 -8.74 8.76 17.40
CA ARG A 91 -8.58 9.20 15.99
C ARG A 91 -7.20 9.78 15.70
N ALA A 92 -6.63 10.53 16.64
CA ALA A 92 -5.27 11.03 16.48
C ALA A 92 -4.25 9.88 16.46
N GLU A 93 -4.41 8.89 17.35
CA GLU A 93 -3.57 7.67 17.35
C GLU A 93 -3.72 6.86 16.04
N MET A 94 -4.94 6.73 15.51
CA MET A 94 -5.16 6.12 14.20
C MET A 94 -4.38 6.85 13.09
N ARG A 95 -4.42 8.20 13.08
CA ARG A 95 -3.64 8.99 12.10
C ARG A 95 -2.14 8.87 12.30
N ASN A 96 -1.67 8.76 13.54
CA ASN A 96 -0.26 8.47 13.84
C ASN A 96 0.16 7.13 13.24
N TRP A 97 -0.68 6.09 13.32
CA TRP A 97 -0.44 4.81 12.68
C TRP A 97 -0.41 4.92 11.16
N VAL A 98 -1.40 5.58 10.55
CA VAL A 98 -1.47 5.78 9.10
C VAL A 98 -0.21 6.48 8.60
N ARG A 99 0.19 7.59 9.24
CA ARG A 99 1.41 8.32 8.91
C ARG A 99 2.66 7.47 9.08
N TYR A 100 2.76 6.74 10.20
CA TYR A 100 3.88 5.83 10.46
C TYR A 100 4.09 4.83 9.33
N VAL A 101 3.00 4.29 8.79
CA VAL A 101 3.03 3.32 7.69
C VAL A 101 3.37 4.01 6.37
N ASP A 102 2.82 5.19 6.09
CA ASP A 102 3.10 5.95 4.86
C ASP A 102 4.59 6.31 4.73
N GLU A 103 5.23 6.71 5.81
CA GLU A 103 6.67 7.01 5.84
C GLU A 103 7.56 5.78 5.57
N ARG A 104 7.01 4.57 5.65
CA ARG A 104 7.74 3.30 5.46
C ARG A 104 7.51 2.63 4.13
N ILE A 105 6.70 3.21 3.27
CA ILE A 105 6.40 2.64 1.95
C ILE A 105 7.67 2.45 1.11
N GLY A 106 8.66 3.32 1.30
CA GLY A 106 9.98 3.22 0.67
C GLY A 106 10.69 1.90 0.94
N ASN A 107 10.51 1.30 2.13
CA ASN A 107 11.13 0.00 2.45
C ASN A 107 10.52 -1.16 1.63
N LEU A 108 9.26 -1.06 1.23
CA LEU A 108 8.65 -2.03 0.32
C LEU A 108 9.15 -1.86 -1.12
N ILE A 109 9.54 -0.66 -1.52
CA ILE A 109 10.03 -0.39 -2.88
C ILE A 109 11.26 -1.24 -3.16
N VAL A 110 12.15 -1.42 -2.20
CA VAL A 110 13.35 -2.26 -2.31
C VAL A 110 13.00 -3.67 -2.81
N PHE A 111 11.89 -4.24 -2.33
CA PHE A 111 11.42 -5.57 -2.72
C PHE A 111 10.53 -5.56 -3.97
N ASN A 112 9.77 -4.50 -4.21
CA ASN A 112 8.88 -4.38 -5.38
C ASN A 112 9.66 -4.48 -6.71
N TRP A 113 10.89 -3.97 -6.74
CA TRP A 113 11.69 -3.91 -7.94
C TRP A 113 12.17 -5.27 -8.42
N LYS A 114 12.28 -6.26 -7.53
CA LYS A 114 12.63 -7.64 -7.90
C LYS A 114 11.59 -8.29 -8.81
N HIS A 115 10.31 -7.91 -8.65
CA HIS A 115 9.18 -8.57 -9.31
C HIS A 115 8.58 -7.69 -10.42
N GLY A 116 9.14 -7.75 -11.60
CA GLY A 116 8.56 -7.17 -12.81
C GLY A 116 9.22 -5.88 -13.26
N ILE A 117 9.26 -4.81 -12.47
CA ILE A 117 9.81 -3.52 -12.94
C ILE A 117 11.31 -3.63 -13.21
N ALA A 118 12.09 -4.25 -12.33
CA ALA A 118 13.53 -4.43 -12.55
C ALA A 118 13.82 -5.23 -13.82
N GLN A 119 13.06 -6.27 -14.10
CA GLN A 119 13.23 -7.08 -15.31
C GLN A 119 12.93 -6.29 -16.58
N VAL A 120 11.93 -5.39 -16.53
CA VAL A 120 11.63 -4.48 -17.65
C VAL A 120 12.69 -3.40 -17.76
N ALA A 121 13.04 -2.75 -16.66
CA ALA A 121 14.03 -1.66 -16.64
C ALA A 121 15.42 -2.10 -17.11
N ALA A 122 15.86 -3.30 -16.73
CA ALA A 122 17.14 -3.85 -17.13
C ALA A 122 17.26 -4.11 -18.65
N LYS A 123 16.13 -4.32 -19.33
CA LYS A 123 16.11 -4.57 -20.80
C LYS A 123 16.09 -3.29 -21.62
N LEU A 124 15.82 -2.14 -21.02
CA LEU A 124 15.81 -0.86 -21.74
C LEU A 124 17.22 -0.43 -22.11
N SER A 125 17.38 0.09 -23.32
CA SER A 125 18.57 0.85 -23.71
C SER A 125 18.69 2.12 -22.86
N ASP A 126 19.87 2.75 -22.85
CA ASP A 126 20.08 3.99 -22.09
C ASP A 126 19.18 5.14 -22.59
N ALA A 127 18.91 5.20 -23.87
CA ALA A 127 18.01 6.18 -24.47
C ALA A 127 16.56 5.97 -24.04
N GLU A 128 16.07 4.73 -24.09
CA GLU A 128 14.71 4.37 -23.65
C GLU A 128 14.53 4.62 -22.15
N LEU A 129 15.54 4.27 -21.35
CA LEU A 129 15.54 4.49 -19.91
C LEU A 129 15.49 6.00 -19.59
N ALA A 130 16.32 6.81 -20.25
CA ALA A 130 16.35 8.26 -20.07
C ALA A 130 14.99 8.90 -20.45
N GLU A 131 14.39 8.49 -21.58
CA GLU A 131 13.07 8.97 -22.00
C GLU A 131 11.99 8.61 -21.00
N ARG A 132 12.05 7.40 -20.43
CA ARG A 132 11.11 6.95 -19.41
C ARG A 132 11.24 7.73 -18.11
N ILE A 133 12.48 7.89 -17.63
CA ILE A 133 12.78 8.61 -16.39
C ILE A 133 12.33 10.07 -16.49
N ARG A 134 12.51 10.71 -17.63
CA ARG A 134 12.09 12.09 -17.87
C ARG A 134 10.58 12.33 -17.65
N LYS A 135 9.74 11.32 -17.85
CA LYS A 135 8.28 11.37 -17.65
C LYS A 135 7.86 11.21 -16.19
N ILE A 136 8.76 10.78 -15.30
CA ILE A 136 8.47 10.54 -13.90
C ILE A 136 8.55 11.86 -13.12
N PRO A 137 7.48 12.32 -12.45
CA PRO A 137 7.49 13.61 -11.74
C PRO A 137 8.44 13.66 -10.54
N SER A 138 8.60 12.56 -9.81
CA SER A 138 9.39 12.49 -8.58
C SER A 138 10.85 12.10 -8.85
N LYS A 139 11.81 12.88 -8.35
CA LYS A 139 13.25 12.58 -8.43
C LYS A 139 13.59 11.26 -7.73
N GLU A 140 13.02 11.00 -6.56
CA GLU A 140 13.21 9.75 -5.83
C GLU A 140 12.82 8.53 -6.68
N ARG A 141 11.70 8.62 -7.40
CA ARG A 141 11.25 7.56 -8.31
C ARG A 141 12.11 7.47 -9.58
N GLN A 142 12.60 8.59 -10.08
CA GLN A 142 13.57 8.60 -11.17
C GLN A 142 14.85 7.83 -10.78
N GLU A 143 15.36 8.10 -9.58
CA GLU A 143 16.52 7.39 -9.02
C GLU A 143 16.22 5.91 -8.81
N ALA A 144 15.05 5.56 -8.29
CA ALA A 144 14.63 4.18 -8.12
C ALA A 144 14.57 3.42 -9.44
N TRP A 145 14.06 4.02 -10.53
CA TRP A 145 14.08 3.45 -11.87
C TRP A 145 15.51 3.26 -12.40
N MET A 146 16.38 4.27 -12.21
CA MET A 146 17.77 4.17 -12.59
C MET A 146 18.47 3.04 -11.83
N ARG A 147 18.21 2.93 -10.53
CA ARG A 147 18.76 1.84 -9.71
C ARG A 147 18.29 0.48 -10.21
N ALA A 148 16.98 0.29 -10.41
CA ALA A 148 16.44 -0.97 -10.90
C ALA A 148 17.05 -1.41 -12.23
N ALA A 149 17.34 -0.46 -13.12
CA ALA A 149 17.88 -0.73 -14.44
C ALA A 149 19.38 -1.00 -14.46
N ARG A 150 20.17 -0.32 -13.63
CA ARG A 150 21.65 -0.26 -13.75
C ARG A 150 22.41 -0.54 -12.46
N LYS A 151 21.78 -0.36 -11.30
CA LYS A 151 22.44 -0.53 -10.00
C LYS A 151 21.45 -1.09 -8.97
N PRO A 152 21.16 -2.40 -9.03
CA PRO A 152 20.19 -3.03 -8.12
C PRO A 152 20.59 -2.84 -6.65
N TYR A 153 19.62 -2.99 -5.75
CA TYR A 153 19.86 -2.95 -4.31
C TYR A 153 20.80 -4.07 -3.88
N THR A 154 21.71 -3.72 -2.97
CA THR A 154 22.66 -4.68 -2.40
C THR A 154 21.97 -5.56 -1.32
N PRO A 155 22.53 -6.72 -0.97
CA PRO A 155 22.05 -7.53 0.13
C PRO A 155 21.97 -6.76 1.46
N GLU A 156 22.89 -5.83 1.71
CA GLU A 156 22.92 -5.00 2.91
C GLU A 156 21.74 -4.02 2.94
N GLU A 157 21.43 -3.37 1.81
CA GLU A 157 20.28 -2.47 1.68
C GLU A 157 18.97 -3.23 1.83
N GLU A 158 18.86 -4.43 1.27
CA GLU A 158 17.71 -5.32 1.45
C GLU A 158 17.58 -5.77 2.92
N GLY A 159 18.68 -6.13 3.57
CA GLY A 159 18.72 -6.48 4.98
C GLY A 159 18.24 -5.34 5.87
N GLU A 160 18.66 -4.10 5.58
CA GLU A 160 18.22 -2.92 6.33
C GLU A 160 16.73 -2.62 6.11
N ALA A 161 16.23 -2.74 4.88
CA ALA A 161 14.80 -2.57 4.59
C ALA A 161 13.96 -3.65 5.28
N ARG A 162 14.41 -4.92 5.27
CA ARG A 162 13.80 -6.03 6.00
C ARG A 162 13.75 -5.73 7.50
N ARG A 163 14.87 -5.33 8.10
CA ARG A 163 14.95 -4.99 9.51
C ARG A 163 13.93 -3.91 9.90
N LYS A 164 13.80 -2.83 9.11
CA LYS A 164 12.83 -1.76 9.34
C LYS A 164 11.37 -2.24 9.27
N LEU A 165 11.09 -3.21 8.40
CA LEU A 165 9.76 -3.82 8.30
C LEU A 165 9.48 -4.75 9.48
N VAL A 166 10.48 -5.47 10.00
CA VAL A 166 10.34 -6.28 11.22
C VAL A 166 10.10 -5.38 12.44
N LEU A 167 10.83 -4.28 12.60
CA LEU A 167 10.56 -3.29 13.66
C LEU A 167 9.13 -2.73 13.63
N MET A 168 8.48 -2.75 12.47
CA MET A 168 7.06 -2.40 12.37
C MET A 168 6.18 -3.48 13.03
N LEU A 169 6.53 -4.77 12.90
CA LEU A 169 5.83 -5.86 13.60
C LEU A 169 6.02 -5.76 15.12
N ASP A 170 7.22 -5.41 15.61
CA ASP A 170 7.47 -5.19 17.04
C ASP A 170 6.57 -4.07 17.59
N LYS A 171 6.43 -2.98 16.82
CA LYS A 171 5.52 -1.88 17.19
C LYS A 171 4.06 -2.33 17.20
N MET A 172 3.63 -3.14 16.23
CA MET A 172 2.28 -3.73 16.22
C MET A 172 2.06 -4.62 17.43
N GLU A 173 3.00 -5.52 17.72
CA GLU A 173 2.95 -6.45 18.85
C GLU A 173 2.75 -5.71 20.17
N ALA A 174 3.44 -4.57 20.34
CA ALA A 174 3.30 -3.70 21.52
C ALA A 174 1.92 -3.01 21.56
N SER A 175 1.39 -2.57 20.42
CA SER A 175 0.08 -1.88 20.37
C SER A 175 -1.10 -2.82 20.57
N LEU A 176 -0.98 -4.07 20.12
CA LEU A 176 -2.01 -5.10 20.23
C LEU A 176 -2.09 -5.78 21.63
N LYS A 177 -1.34 -5.28 22.62
CA LYS A 177 -1.35 -5.87 23.97
C LYS A 177 -2.67 -5.68 24.71
N ASP A 178 -3.42 -4.61 24.37
CA ASP A 178 -4.63 -4.20 25.09
C ASP A 178 -5.90 -4.42 24.23
N GLY A 179 -5.80 -5.07 23.06
CA GLY A 179 -6.96 -5.33 22.20
C GLY A 179 -6.61 -6.06 20.91
N ASP A 180 -7.63 -6.38 20.14
CA ASP A 180 -7.51 -7.13 18.88
C ASP A 180 -7.11 -6.26 17.67
N TRP A 181 -7.16 -4.93 17.81
CA TRP A 181 -6.90 -3.96 16.74
C TRP A 181 -5.85 -2.94 17.15
N LEU A 182 -5.22 -2.28 16.18
CA LEU A 182 -4.10 -1.36 16.42
C LEU A 182 -4.48 -0.15 17.27
N VAL A 183 -5.74 0.28 17.19
CA VAL A 183 -6.23 1.46 17.91
C VAL A 183 -7.66 1.23 18.42
N GLY A 184 -7.83 1.27 19.73
CA GLY A 184 -9.13 1.08 20.37
C GLY A 184 -9.66 -0.36 20.26
N ASP A 185 -10.96 -0.48 20.25
CA ASP A 185 -11.68 -1.76 20.32
C ASP A 185 -12.21 -2.26 18.96
N ARG A 186 -11.91 -1.52 17.87
CA ARG A 186 -12.49 -1.79 16.53
C ARG A 186 -11.46 -1.69 15.42
N TYR A 187 -11.70 -2.49 14.39
CA TYR A 187 -10.99 -2.39 13.12
C TYR A 187 -11.11 -0.98 12.53
N SER A 188 -10.00 -0.41 12.10
CA SER A 188 -9.91 0.98 11.70
C SER A 188 -9.02 1.22 10.47
N LEU A 189 -8.92 2.46 10.02
CA LEU A 189 -8.01 2.87 8.94
C LEU A 189 -6.53 2.62 9.30
N ALA A 190 -6.18 2.52 10.58
CA ALA A 190 -4.84 2.11 11.02
C ALA A 190 -4.55 0.67 10.57
N ASP A 191 -5.50 -0.23 10.82
CA ASP A 191 -5.40 -1.64 10.42
C ASP A 191 -5.38 -1.78 8.91
N ILE A 192 -6.31 -1.13 8.20
CA ILE A 192 -6.34 -1.10 6.73
C ILE A 192 -5.02 -0.62 6.15
N GLY A 193 -4.42 0.40 6.75
CA GLY A 193 -3.17 0.99 6.33
C GLY A 193 -2.02 0.00 6.31
N ILE A 194 -1.92 -0.87 7.32
CA ILE A 194 -0.80 -1.78 7.51
C ILE A 194 -0.97 -3.15 6.83
N VAL A 195 -2.22 -3.57 6.56
CA VAL A 195 -2.52 -4.88 5.93
C VAL A 195 -1.60 -5.23 4.76
N PRO A 196 -1.38 -4.35 3.74
CA PRO A 196 -0.54 -4.70 2.61
C PRO A 196 0.94 -4.90 2.98
N PHE A 197 1.40 -4.34 4.08
CA PHE A 197 2.77 -4.52 4.58
C PHE A 197 2.92 -5.88 5.25
N VAL A 198 2.02 -6.20 6.18
CA VAL A 198 2.02 -7.53 6.84
C VAL A 198 1.87 -8.63 5.80
N LYS A 199 0.97 -8.45 4.81
CA LYS A 199 0.83 -9.38 3.69
C LYS A 199 2.16 -9.65 2.97
N ARG A 200 2.93 -8.59 2.69
CA ARG A 200 4.23 -8.70 2.01
C ARG A 200 5.31 -9.32 2.90
N ILE A 201 5.28 -9.01 4.19
CA ILE A 201 6.21 -9.60 5.16
C ILE A 201 5.95 -11.10 5.26
N ASP A 202 4.70 -11.49 5.45
CA ASP A 202 4.27 -12.88 5.59
C ASP A 202 4.57 -13.74 4.36
N GLU A 203 4.37 -13.21 3.15
CA GLU A 203 4.54 -14.00 1.92
C GLU A 203 5.96 -14.07 1.39
N GLU A 204 6.78 -13.04 1.63
CA GLU A 204 7.97 -12.84 0.80
C GLU A 204 9.18 -12.33 1.57
N ILE A 205 8.97 -11.32 2.44
CA ILE A 205 10.09 -10.56 2.98
C ILE A 205 10.69 -11.24 4.22
N ALA A 206 9.81 -11.68 5.13
CA ALA A 206 10.18 -12.30 6.40
C ALA A 206 9.04 -13.18 6.93
N PRO A 207 8.65 -14.26 6.24
CA PRO A 207 7.52 -15.11 6.63
C PRO A 207 7.70 -15.75 8.01
N ASP A 208 8.93 -15.98 8.43
CA ASP A 208 9.30 -16.51 9.74
C ASP A 208 9.01 -15.52 10.89
N GLU A 209 8.74 -14.26 10.62
CA GLU A 209 8.40 -13.24 11.62
C GLU A 209 6.88 -13.19 11.93
N VAL A 210 6.01 -13.51 10.97
CA VAL A 210 4.55 -13.47 11.15
C VAL A 210 4.05 -14.83 11.64
N THR A 211 4.46 -15.20 12.84
CA THR A 211 4.15 -16.50 13.45
C THR A 211 3.72 -16.35 14.91
N ALA A 212 2.97 -17.32 15.41
CA ALA A 212 2.58 -17.35 16.82
C ALA A 212 3.77 -17.44 17.80
N GLY A 213 4.93 -17.93 17.33
CA GLY A 213 6.14 -18.04 18.14
C GLY A 213 6.94 -16.75 18.29
N LYS A 214 6.88 -15.86 17.28
CA LYS A 214 7.67 -14.60 17.28
C LYS A 214 6.81 -13.37 17.61
N HIS A 215 5.69 -13.21 16.93
CA HIS A 215 4.76 -12.10 17.09
C HIS A 215 3.33 -12.63 17.28
N PRO A 216 3.00 -13.20 18.46
CA PRO A 216 1.73 -13.91 18.68
C PRO A 216 0.50 -13.03 18.48
N ARG A 217 0.53 -11.75 18.89
CA ARG A 217 -0.61 -10.84 18.72
C ARG A 217 -0.76 -10.37 17.28
N VAL A 218 0.36 -10.08 16.61
CA VAL A 218 0.35 -9.78 15.16
C VAL A 218 -0.17 -10.97 14.37
N PHE A 219 0.22 -12.19 14.73
CA PHE A 219 -0.28 -13.40 14.08
C PHE A 219 -1.80 -13.55 14.27
N ALA A 220 -2.31 -13.38 15.50
CA ALA A 220 -3.74 -13.43 15.79
C ALA A 220 -4.50 -12.32 15.02
N TRP A 221 -4.01 -11.09 15.05
CA TRP A 221 -4.54 -9.96 14.28
C TRP A 221 -4.57 -10.28 12.79
N TRP A 222 -3.50 -10.88 12.25
CA TRP A 222 -3.41 -11.23 10.84
C TRP A 222 -4.44 -12.28 10.44
N GLN A 223 -4.67 -13.30 11.28
CA GLN A 223 -5.74 -14.27 11.07
C GLN A 223 -7.13 -13.61 11.09
N ALA A 224 -7.38 -12.71 12.05
CA ALA A 224 -8.62 -11.98 12.15
C ALA A 224 -8.87 -11.08 10.92
N VAL A 225 -7.85 -10.39 10.41
CA VAL A 225 -7.94 -9.58 9.18
C VAL A 225 -8.28 -10.45 7.96
N GLN A 226 -7.60 -11.59 7.79
CA GLN A 226 -7.83 -12.48 6.66
C GLN A 226 -9.24 -13.13 6.69
N ALA A 227 -9.81 -13.31 7.87
CA ALA A 227 -11.17 -13.85 8.04
C ALA A 227 -12.29 -12.83 7.70
N ARG A 228 -11.98 -11.54 7.53
CA ARG A 228 -12.96 -10.53 7.17
C ARG A 228 -13.45 -10.72 5.72
N PRO A 229 -14.77 -10.67 5.45
CA PRO A 229 -15.29 -10.79 4.09
C PRO A 229 -14.68 -9.77 3.11
N ALA A 230 -14.44 -8.54 3.57
CA ALA A 230 -13.83 -7.47 2.80
C ALA A 230 -12.41 -7.81 2.32
N PHE A 231 -11.65 -8.63 3.05
CA PHE A 231 -10.30 -9.05 2.62
C PHE A 231 -10.36 -9.87 1.33
N ALA A 232 -11.29 -10.80 1.22
CA ALA A 232 -11.50 -11.59 0.02
C ALA A 232 -12.05 -10.73 -1.13
N GLU A 233 -13.04 -9.86 -0.84
CA GLU A 233 -13.65 -8.96 -1.83
C GLU A 233 -12.63 -7.97 -2.41
N ALA A 234 -11.74 -7.43 -1.58
CA ALA A 234 -10.66 -6.55 -2.00
C ALA A 234 -9.58 -7.25 -2.85
N ARG A 235 -9.67 -8.57 -3.00
CA ARG A 235 -8.72 -9.39 -3.77
C ARG A 235 -7.27 -9.12 -3.37
N ILE A 236 -7.00 -9.23 -2.06
CA ILE A 236 -5.64 -9.13 -1.51
C ILE A 236 -4.92 -10.46 -1.76
N ARG A 237 -4.59 -10.73 -3.02
CA ARG A 237 -3.95 -11.97 -3.48
C ARG A 237 -2.45 -11.98 -3.21
N PRO A 238 -1.81 -13.16 -3.26
CA PRO A 238 -0.35 -13.27 -3.24
C PRO A 238 0.32 -12.39 -4.30
N PHE A 239 1.53 -11.90 -3.99
CA PHE A 239 2.27 -11.04 -4.91
C PHE A 239 2.73 -11.79 -6.16
N THR A 240 2.88 -13.10 -6.07
CA THR A 240 3.28 -13.99 -7.15
C THR A 240 2.15 -14.37 -8.11
N GLU A 241 0.90 -14.19 -7.69
CA GLU A 241 -0.27 -14.43 -8.56
C GLU A 241 -0.50 -13.26 -9.53
N PRO A 242 -0.96 -13.54 -10.75
CA PRO A 242 -1.25 -12.53 -11.77
C PRO A 242 -2.43 -11.63 -11.40
#